data_2709baf9ad6f094735c8be03589e0f83
#
_entry.id   2709baf9ad6f094735c8be03589e0f83
#
_cell.length_a   1.000
_cell.length_b   1.000
_cell.length_c   1.000
_cell.angle_alpha   90.00
_cell.angle_beta   90.00
_cell.angle_gamma   90.00
#
_symmetry.space_group_name_H-M   'P 1'
#
loop_
_entity.id
_entity.type
_entity.pdbx_description
1 polymer ?
#
loop_
_entity_poly.entity_id
_entity_poly.type
_entity_poly.pdbx_seq_one_letter_code
_entity_poly.pdbx_strand_id
1 'polypeptide(L)'
;RLAFPFWKWAGSLSSTTAEPLLFYNQFYWRDRVAVTQNRVGAGLALYVGCWFEHMLPRPVWEALGLAELALPFELPAEVEAIPIDFDDGEGVLLLNHNAEPVTLALDRPAAELLLDLPPMRIITLPPRGVAVLKY
;
A
#
# COMPACT_ATOMS: atom_id res chain seq x y z
N ARG A 1 12.75 -12.39 -16.37
CA ARG A 1 11.40 -11.80 -16.37
C ARG A 1 10.80 -12.04 -15.00
N LEU A 2 10.52 -10.99 -14.27
CA LEU A 2 9.84 -11.09 -12.98
C LEU A 2 8.39 -11.53 -13.25
N ALA A 3 7.87 -12.47 -12.43
CA ALA A 3 6.51 -12.93 -12.48
C ALA A 3 5.85 -12.73 -11.11
N PHE A 4 4.62 -12.27 -11.11
CA PHE A 4 3.86 -12.02 -9.90
C PHE A 4 2.61 -12.90 -9.89
N PRO A 5 2.30 -13.60 -8.79
CA PRO A 5 1.06 -14.35 -8.67
C PRO A 5 -0.13 -13.39 -8.59
N PHE A 6 -1.23 -13.78 -9.21
CA PHE A 6 -2.53 -13.14 -9.04
C PHE A 6 -3.53 -14.15 -8.50
N TRP A 7 -4.56 -13.68 -7.80
CA TRP A 7 -5.50 -14.51 -7.09
C TRP A 7 -6.95 -14.08 -7.34
N LYS A 8 -7.89 -14.98 -7.11
CA LYS A 8 -9.35 -14.79 -7.15
C LYS A 8 -9.93 -14.42 -8.52
N TRP A 9 -9.49 -13.37 -9.19
CA TRP A 9 -10.00 -12.99 -10.50
C TRP A 9 -8.93 -12.35 -11.39
N ALA A 10 -9.15 -12.46 -12.67
CA ALA A 10 -8.36 -11.79 -13.70
C ALA A 10 -9.26 -11.36 -14.86
N GLY A 11 -9.00 -10.21 -15.43
CA GLY A 11 -9.63 -9.68 -16.61
C GLY A 11 -8.59 -9.36 -17.68
N SER A 12 -8.91 -9.62 -18.95
CA SER A 12 -8.09 -9.18 -20.06
C SER A 12 -8.47 -7.74 -20.43
N LEU A 13 -7.45 -6.87 -20.44
CA LEU A 13 -7.64 -5.47 -20.82
C LEU A 13 -7.40 -5.31 -22.34
N SER A 14 -8.27 -4.52 -22.98
CA SER A 14 -8.05 -4.02 -24.33
C SER A 14 -7.79 -2.52 -24.23
N SER A 15 -6.56 -2.12 -24.48
CA SER A 15 -6.15 -0.73 -24.42
C SER A 15 -6.41 -0.02 -25.76
N THR A 16 -6.92 1.20 -25.71
CA THR A 16 -7.05 2.08 -26.88
C THR A 16 -6.02 3.21 -26.85
N THR A 17 -5.81 3.82 -25.68
CA THR A 17 -4.88 4.93 -25.48
C THR A 17 -3.87 4.69 -24.38
N ALA A 18 -4.18 3.78 -23.43
CA ALA A 18 -3.30 3.45 -22.32
C ALA A 18 -2.18 2.52 -22.75
N GLU A 19 -0.99 2.69 -22.18
CA GLU A 19 0.16 1.84 -22.41
C GLU A 19 0.08 0.57 -21.55
N PRO A 20 0.33 -0.62 -22.12
CA PRO A 20 0.43 -1.84 -21.35
C PRO A 20 1.66 -1.84 -20.43
N LEU A 21 1.47 -2.12 -19.14
CA LEU A 21 2.54 -2.19 -18.15
C LEU A 21 2.90 -3.62 -17.78
N LEU A 22 1.90 -4.47 -17.53
CA LEU A 22 2.10 -5.88 -17.21
C LEU A 22 1.23 -6.77 -18.11
N PHE A 23 1.74 -7.99 -18.35
CA PHE A 23 1.08 -8.99 -19.17
C PHE A 23 0.96 -10.30 -18.40
N TYR A 24 -0.11 -11.04 -18.68
CA TYR A 24 -0.23 -12.40 -18.19
C TYR A 24 0.77 -13.33 -18.90
N ASN A 25 1.32 -14.31 -18.17
CA ASN A 25 2.25 -15.30 -18.72
C ASN A 25 1.69 -16.73 -18.71
N GLN A 26 0.44 -16.90 -18.33
CA GLN A 26 -0.20 -18.22 -18.20
C GLN A 26 -1.21 -18.51 -19.29
N PHE A 27 -1.20 -19.75 -19.78
CA PHE A 27 -2.15 -20.45 -20.64
C PHE A 27 -3.11 -19.57 -21.48
N TYR A 28 -4.38 -19.46 -21.10
CA TYR A 28 -5.42 -18.74 -21.82
C TYR A 28 -5.23 -17.23 -21.84
N TRP A 29 -4.46 -16.71 -20.88
CA TRP A 29 -4.24 -15.28 -20.69
C TRP A 29 -2.90 -14.81 -21.23
N ARG A 30 -2.07 -15.74 -21.73
CA ARG A 30 -0.71 -15.41 -22.20
C ARG A 30 -0.73 -14.23 -23.18
N ASP A 31 0.18 -13.28 -22.90
CA ASP A 31 0.38 -12.04 -23.67
C ASP A 31 -0.82 -11.07 -23.68
N ARG A 32 -1.88 -11.37 -22.92
CA ARG A 32 -2.96 -10.42 -22.67
C ARG A 32 -2.56 -9.42 -21.61
N VAL A 33 -3.04 -8.19 -21.74
CA VAL A 33 -2.70 -7.09 -20.84
C VAL A 33 -3.40 -7.27 -19.50
N ALA A 34 -2.63 -7.20 -18.43
CA ALA A 34 -3.09 -7.31 -17.04
C ALA A 34 -3.16 -5.94 -16.35
N VAL A 35 -2.22 -5.05 -16.66
CA VAL A 35 -2.16 -3.70 -16.09
C VAL A 35 -1.82 -2.71 -17.19
N THR A 36 -2.53 -1.58 -17.21
CA THR A 36 -2.26 -0.47 -18.11
C THR A 36 -1.99 0.81 -17.33
N GLN A 37 -1.24 1.71 -17.95
CA GLN A 37 -1.04 3.07 -17.47
C GLN A 37 -1.48 4.10 -18.52
N ASN A 38 -1.97 5.24 -18.08
CA ASN A 38 -2.33 6.35 -18.97
C ASN A 38 -2.00 7.69 -18.29
N ARG A 39 -1.51 8.64 -19.08
CA ARG A 39 -1.34 10.01 -18.62
C ARG A 39 -2.63 10.78 -18.78
N VAL A 40 -3.06 11.45 -17.72
CA VAL A 40 -4.25 12.28 -17.68
C VAL A 40 -3.87 13.65 -17.14
N GLY A 41 -3.69 14.62 -18.02
CA GLY A 41 -3.14 15.92 -17.67
C GLY A 41 -1.71 15.77 -17.10
N ALA A 42 -1.46 16.29 -15.90
CA ALA A 42 -0.20 16.13 -15.18
C ALA A 42 -0.12 14.83 -14.35
N GLY A 43 -1.22 14.10 -14.23
CA GLY A 43 -1.31 12.89 -13.44
C GLY A 43 -1.09 11.60 -14.22
N LEU A 44 -1.02 10.49 -13.49
CA LEU A 44 -0.91 9.14 -14.01
C LEU A 44 -2.07 8.30 -13.47
N ALA A 45 -2.78 7.60 -14.37
CA ALA A 45 -3.81 6.64 -14.02
C ALA A 45 -3.33 5.23 -14.31
N LEU A 46 -3.51 4.32 -13.37
CA LEU A 46 -3.29 2.89 -13.54
C LEU A 46 -4.60 2.14 -13.48
N TYR A 47 -4.76 1.19 -14.38
CA TYR A 47 -5.87 0.25 -14.32
C TYR A 47 -5.32 -1.17 -14.16
N VAL A 48 -5.68 -1.82 -13.05
CA VAL A 48 -5.25 -3.16 -12.68
C VAL A 48 -6.39 -4.13 -12.98
N GLY A 49 -6.15 -5.06 -13.91
CA GLY A 49 -7.13 -6.05 -14.38
C GLY A 49 -7.04 -7.40 -13.65
N CYS A 50 -6.40 -7.45 -12.50
CA CYS A 50 -6.31 -8.68 -11.70
C CYS A 50 -6.20 -8.37 -10.20
N TRP A 51 -6.46 -9.36 -9.38
CA TRP A 51 -6.23 -9.28 -7.94
C TRP A 51 -4.85 -9.86 -7.60
N PHE A 52 -3.98 -9.08 -6.98
CA PHE A 52 -2.73 -9.56 -6.41
C PHE A 52 -2.95 -10.09 -4.99
N GLU A 53 -2.25 -11.16 -4.62
CA GLU A 53 -2.51 -11.88 -3.38
C GLU A 53 -2.19 -11.05 -2.13
N HIS A 54 -1.10 -10.28 -2.16
CA HIS A 54 -0.63 -9.55 -0.97
C HIS A 54 -0.44 -8.05 -1.22
N MET A 55 0.30 -7.68 -2.25
CA MET A 55 0.63 -6.29 -2.54
C MET A 55 0.70 -6.05 -4.04
N LEU A 56 0.49 -4.82 -4.47
CA LEU A 56 0.79 -4.43 -5.83
C LEU A 56 2.28 -4.69 -6.11
N PRO A 57 2.62 -5.33 -7.25
CA PRO A 57 4.02 -5.57 -7.60
C PRO A 57 4.82 -4.27 -7.69
N ARG A 58 6.09 -4.34 -7.32
CA ARG A 58 7.01 -3.18 -7.35
C ARG A 58 6.99 -2.39 -8.66
N PRO A 59 6.98 -3.00 -9.87
CA PRO A 59 6.88 -2.24 -11.12
C PRO A 59 5.62 -1.38 -11.23
N VAL A 60 4.52 -1.77 -10.57
CA VAL A 60 3.29 -0.97 -10.52
C VAL A 60 3.47 0.24 -9.61
N TRP A 61 4.11 0.07 -8.45
CA TRP A 61 4.47 1.17 -7.55
C TRP A 61 5.42 2.16 -8.22
N GLU A 62 6.46 1.66 -8.87
CA GLU A 62 7.45 2.48 -9.59
C GLU A 62 6.78 3.28 -10.72
N ALA A 63 5.85 2.67 -11.45
CA ALA A 63 5.10 3.35 -12.51
C ALA A 63 4.17 4.45 -11.96
N LEU A 64 3.66 4.31 -10.73
CA LEU A 64 2.90 5.35 -10.04
C LEU A 64 3.77 6.51 -9.55
N GLY A 65 5.09 6.38 -9.61
CA GLY A 65 6.01 7.34 -9.01
C GLY A 65 5.89 7.41 -7.49
N LEU A 66 5.29 6.39 -6.88
CA LEU A 66 5.21 6.28 -5.43
C LEU A 66 6.58 5.84 -4.92
N ALA A 67 7.24 6.73 -4.21
CA ALA A 67 8.41 6.37 -3.41
C ALA A 67 7.98 5.35 -2.35
N GLU A 68 8.90 4.45 -2.01
CA GLU A 68 8.72 3.61 -0.82
C GLU A 68 8.43 4.53 0.37
N LEU A 69 7.32 4.32 1.06
CA LEU A 69 6.94 5.13 2.18
C LEU A 69 7.98 4.95 3.29
N ALA A 70 8.77 5.97 3.54
CA ALA A 70 9.73 5.97 4.64
C ALA A 70 8.96 6.15 5.97
N LEU A 71 8.66 5.04 6.62
CA LEU A 71 8.10 5.08 7.97
C LEU A 71 9.23 5.22 9.00
N PRO A 72 9.02 5.98 10.09
CA PRO A 72 9.99 6.10 11.17
C PRO A 72 9.93 4.89 12.14
N PHE A 73 9.70 3.71 11.62
CA PHE A 73 9.67 2.43 12.33
C PHE A 73 9.55 1.27 11.34
N GLU A 74 9.94 0.09 11.79
CA GLU A 74 9.71 -1.16 11.03
C GLU A 74 8.22 -1.56 11.11
N LEU A 75 7.61 -1.82 9.96
CA LEU A 75 6.21 -2.22 9.87
C LEU A 75 6.10 -3.74 9.99
N PRO A 76 5.45 -4.27 11.05
CA PRO A 76 5.23 -5.69 11.19
C PRO A 76 4.27 -6.24 10.12
N ALA A 77 4.33 -7.55 9.89
CA ALA A 77 3.39 -8.24 9.04
C ALA A 77 1.94 -7.99 9.49
N GLU A 78 1.01 -7.89 8.53
CA GLU A 78 -0.41 -7.67 8.79
C GLU A 78 -0.75 -6.35 9.52
N VAL A 79 0.19 -5.39 9.57
CA VAL A 79 -0.07 -4.02 9.97
C VAL A 79 0.00 -3.14 8.74
N GLU A 80 -1.05 -2.39 8.48
CA GLU A 80 -1.12 -1.40 7.40
C GLU A 80 -0.83 -0.01 7.96
N ALA A 81 -0.07 0.78 7.22
CA ALA A 81 0.25 2.16 7.55
C ALA A 81 -0.16 3.09 6.41
N ILE A 82 -0.98 4.08 6.74
CA ILE A 82 -1.45 5.10 5.79
C ILE A 82 -0.93 6.46 6.26
N PRO A 83 -0.08 7.14 5.49
CA PRO A 83 0.42 8.46 5.88
C PRO A 83 -0.72 9.48 5.93
N ILE A 84 -0.61 10.41 6.85
CA ILE A 84 -1.54 11.53 7.03
C ILE A 84 -0.72 12.81 7.13
N ASP A 85 -1.10 13.81 6.35
CA ASP A 85 -0.61 15.17 6.50
C ASP A 85 -1.62 15.97 7.33
N PHE A 86 -1.16 16.49 8.47
CA PHE A 86 -1.90 17.45 9.28
C PHE A 86 -1.44 18.87 8.94
N ASP A 87 -2.27 19.87 9.21
CA ASP A 87 -1.90 21.29 8.99
C ASP A 87 -0.63 21.70 9.77
N ASP A 88 -0.35 21.01 10.88
CA ASP A 88 0.74 21.31 11.81
C ASP A 88 1.71 20.13 12.03
N GLY A 89 1.78 19.18 11.07
CA GLY A 89 2.73 18.05 11.16
C GLY A 89 2.35 16.85 10.31
N GLU A 90 3.16 15.83 10.43
CA GLU A 90 2.97 14.57 9.74
C GLU A 90 2.45 13.50 10.70
N GLY A 91 1.78 12.51 10.18
CA GLY A 91 1.32 11.38 10.96
C GLY A 91 1.08 10.12 10.15
N VAL A 92 0.56 9.12 10.82
CA VAL A 92 0.23 7.85 10.21
C VAL A 92 -0.99 7.23 10.87
N LEU A 93 -1.91 6.72 10.05
CA LEU A 93 -2.96 5.82 10.48
C LEU A 93 -2.43 4.40 10.41
N LEU A 94 -2.55 3.66 11.51
CA LEU A 94 -2.15 2.27 11.63
C LEU A 94 -3.38 1.37 11.79
N LEU A 95 -3.42 0.29 11.03
CA LEU A 95 -4.47 -0.74 11.09
C LEU A 95 -3.82 -2.09 11.40
N ASN A 96 -4.15 -2.68 12.54
CA ASN A 96 -3.70 -4.03 12.89
C ASN A 96 -4.67 -5.07 12.35
N HIS A 97 -4.27 -5.80 11.31
CA HIS A 97 -5.06 -6.89 10.72
C HIS A 97 -4.87 -8.24 11.44
N ASN A 98 -4.01 -8.29 12.48
CA ASN A 98 -3.82 -9.49 13.28
C ASN A 98 -4.98 -9.72 14.27
N ALA A 99 -5.18 -10.97 14.64
CA ALA A 99 -6.08 -11.35 15.75
C ALA A 99 -5.42 -11.13 17.13
N GLU A 100 -4.13 -10.81 17.17
CA GLU A 100 -3.31 -10.58 18.36
C GLU A 100 -2.87 -9.12 18.42
N PRO A 101 -2.55 -8.59 19.61
CA PRO A 101 -2.00 -7.26 19.75
C PRO A 101 -0.59 -7.19 19.15
N VAL A 102 -0.25 -6.04 18.53
CA VAL A 102 1.07 -5.78 17.96
C VAL A 102 1.70 -4.57 18.63
N THR A 103 2.93 -4.73 19.10
CA THR A 103 3.71 -3.64 19.70
C THR A 103 4.74 -3.11 18.71
N LEU A 104 4.76 -1.80 18.54
CA LEU A 104 5.66 -1.07 17.65
C LEU A 104 6.62 -0.22 18.48
N ALA A 105 7.91 -0.25 18.11
CA ALA A 105 8.90 0.70 18.58
C ALA A 105 9.08 1.80 17.53
N LEU A 106 8.88 3.05 17.92
CA LEU A 106 8.98 4.22 17.06
C LEU A 106 10.37 4.85 17.17
N ASP A 107 10.96 5.24 16.05
CA ASP A 107 12.27 5.91 16.03
C ASP A 107 12.20 7.31 16.68
N ARG A 108 11.05 7.97 16.58
CA ARG A 108 10.75 9.25 17.24
C ARG A 108 9.43 9.16 18.03
N PRO A 109 9.26 9.94 19.09
CA PRO A 109 8.00 9.96 19.83
C PRO A 109 6.84 10.46 18.95
N ALA A 110 5.67 9.81 19.07
CA ALA A 110 4.44 10.26 18.45
C ALA A 110 3.29 10.27 19.46
N ALA A 111 2.40 11.25 19.35
CA ALA A 111 1.15 11.30 20.09
C ALA A 111 0.13 10.36 19.45
N GLU A 112 -0.61 9.61 20.24
CA GLU A 112 -1.73 8.81 19.75
C GLU A 112 -3.03 9.62 19.93
N LEU A 113 -3.67 9.96 18.81
CA LEU A 113 -4.75 10.94 18.80
C LEU A 113 -6.13 10.36 19.14
N LEU A 114 -6.38 9.08 18.93
CA LEU A 114 -7.69 8.48 19.21
C LEU A 114 -7.92 8.28 20.71
N LEU A 115 -6.85 8.04 21.47
CA LEU A 115 -6.90 7.84 22.91
C LEU A 115 -6.37 9.06 23.70
N ASP A 116 -6.03 10.13 22.99
CA ASP A 116 -5.44 11.36 23.58
C ASP A 116 -4.20 11.07 24.46
N LEU A 117 -3.31 10.20 23.96
CA LEU A 117 -2.11 9.83 24.67
C LEU A 117 -0.94 10.77 24.31
N PRO A 118 -0.09 11.10 25.30
CA PRO A 118 1.07 11.96 25.06
C PRO A 118 2.08 11.27 24.13
N PRO A 119 3.05 12.03 23.58
CA PRO A 119 4.08 11.45 22.72
C PRO A 119 4.83 10.31 23.42
N MET A 120 4.86 9.13 22.77
CA MET A 120 5.50 7.92 23.24
C MET A 120 6.30 7.24 22.13
N ARG A 121 7.28 6.40 22.51
CA ARG A 121 8.10 5.64 21.56
C ARG A 121 7.68 4.18 21.41
N ILE A 122 6.77 3.72 22.24
CA ILE A 122 6.25 2.36 22.19
C ILE A 122 4.74 2.45 22.17
N ILE A 123 4.12 1.86 21.17
CA ILE A 123 2.68 1.79 21.06
C ILE A 123 2.23 0.34 20.88
N THR A 124 1.13 -0.05 21.51
CA THR A 124 0.52 -1.36 21.31
C THR A 124 -0.84 -1.19 20.63
N LEU A 125 -0.93 -1.71 19.41
CA LEU A 125 -2.19 -1.82 18.68
C LEU A 125 -2.98 -3.02 19.18
N PRO A 126 -4.22 -2.87 19.63
CA PRO A 126 -5.04 -4.01 20.00
C PRO A 126 -5.33 -4.92 18.79
N PRO A 127 -5.80 -6.15 19.00
CA PRO A 127 -6.26 -7.01 17.92
C PRO A 127 -7.32 -6.31 17.07
N ARG A 128 -7.14 -6.34 15.75
CA ARG A 128 -8.04 -5.63 14.79
C ARG A 128 -8.19 -4.15 15.10
N GLY A 129 -7.22 -3.57 15.79
CA GLY A 129 -7.26 -2.20 16.28
C GLY A 129 -6.68 -1.18 15.32
N VAL A 130 -6.94 0.07 15.66
CA VAL A 130 -6.55 1.26 14.90
C VAL A 130 -5.81 2.21 15.82
N ALA A 131 -4.83 2.94 15.31
CA ALA A 131 -4.22 4.09 15.96
C ALA A 131 -3.94 5.21 14.95
N VAL A 132 -4.01 6.45 15.39
CA VAL A 132 -3.59 7.62 14.62
C VAL A 132 -2.44 8.28 15.36
N LEU A 133 -1.26 8.19 14.78
CA LEU A 133 -0.04 8.77 15.33
C LEU A 133 0.26 10.12 14.68
N LYS A 134 0.67 11.10 15.49
CA LYS A 134 1.15 12.40 15.05
C LYS A 134 2.55 12.65 15.61
N TYR A 135 3.47 13.05 14.73
CA TYR A 135 4.89 13.28 15.04
C TYR A 135 5.17 14.76 15.35
#